data_65be8f2cb8dde6923597d52e9edc53ed
#
_entry.id   65be8f2cb8dde6923597d52e9edc53ed
#
_cell.length_a   1.000
_cell.length_b   1.000
_cell.length_c   1.000
_cell.angle_alpha   90.00
_cell.angle_beta   90.00
_cell.angle_gamma   90.00
#
_symmetry.space_group_name_H-M   'P 1'
#
loop_
_entity.id
_entity.type
_entity.pdbx_description
1 polymer ?
#
loop_
_entity_poly.entity_id
_entity_poly.type
_entity_poly.pdbx_seq_one_letter_code
_entity_poly.pdbx_strand_id
1 'polypeptide(L)'
;LCCMVLTLLPTTVLAADGPMDTIPKYDVSIDVYNRTSDISIKDSRSYYIYSSVPDKLRDTWAWDKKIFIKGDKTAPHVFIDGVNIEMSPSSKGPAIELNKKASAYIYFIGKNSSLQGADGRAAIQKNRSEGQLYVLARTGTTVTCKGGDKAAGIGGSYATRNISNGYYNGDMYGHGVNMHFGSRSNPDYWGGTIAAIGGEGGAGIGGGQGGAGEKLYFYSGTIQANGGRLAS
;
A
#
# COMPACT_ATOMS: atom_id res chain seq x y z
N LEU A 1 -32.73 40.76 -29.73
CA LEU A 1 -31.56 40.74 -28.79
C LEU A 1 -31.59 39.37 -28.10
N CYS A 2 -30.84 38.41 -28.61
CA CYS A 2 -30.78 37.04 -28.05
C CYS A 2 -29.70 37.02 -26.98
N CYS A 3 -30.09 36.94 -25.71
CA CYS A 3 -29.18 36.88 -24.60
C CYS A 3 -28.71 35.41 -24.48
N MET A 4 -27.49 35.11 -24.95
CA MET A 4 -26.84 33.84 -24.79
C MET A 4 -26.33 33.72 -23.35
N VAL A 5 -27.07 33.02 -22.48
CA VAL A 5 -26.60 32.65 -21.15
C VAL A 5 -25.58 31.54 -21.31
N LEU A 6 -24.30 31.90 -21.24
CA LEU A 6 -23.20 30.94 -21.16
C LEU A 6 -23.19 30.35 -19.73
N THR A 7 -23.87 29.26 -19.51
CA THR A 7 -23.74 28.50 -18.27
C THR A 7 -22.34 27.87 -18.28
N LEU A 8 -21.44 28.47 -17.53
CA LEU A 8 -20.21 27.81 -17.09
C LEU A 8 -20.63 26.60 -16.21
N LEU A 9 -20.69 25.43 -16.84
CA LEU A 9 -20.71 24.18 -16.10
C LEU A 9 -19.41 24.18 -15.26
N PRO A 10 -19.49 23.90 -13.96
CA PRO A 10 -18.29 23.67 -13.19
C PRO A 10 -17.57 22.51 -13.88
N THR A 11 -16.37 22.76 -14.37
CA THR A 11 -15.44 21.68 -14.70
C THR A 11 -15.18 20.96 -13.40
N THR A 12 -15.98 19.94 -13.10
CA THR A 12 -15.55 18.89 -12.18
C THR A 12 -14.29 18.33 -12.80
N VAL A 13 -13.15 18.72 -12.25
CA VAL A 13 -11.94 17.94 -12.44
C VAL A 13 -12.29 16.57 -11.90
N LEU A 14 -12.69 15.67 -12.78
CA LEU A 14 -12.72 14.24 -12.48
C LEU A 14 -11.30 13.93 -12.05
N ALA A 15 -11.10 13.74 -10.75
CA ALA A 15 -9.90 13.11 -10.26
C ALA A 15 -9.77 11.83 -11.10
N ALA A 16 -8.63 11.64 -11.76
CA ALA A 16 -8.43 10.49 -12.59
C ALA A 16 -8.68 9.24 -11.74
N ASP A 17 -9.80 8.54 -12.00
CA ASP A 17 -10.28 7.41 -11.20
C ASP A 17 -9.42 6.14 -11.44
N GLY A 18 -8.17 6.29 -11.81
CA GLY A 18 -7.29 5.18 -12.15
C GLY A 18 -5.80 5.47 -11.93
N PRO A 19 -4.95 4.44 -12.12
CA PRO A 19 -3.51 4.60 -12.11
C PRO A 19 -3.02 5.62 -13.13
N MET A 20 -2.07 6.44 -12.74
CA MET A 20 -1.44 7.41 -13.66
C MET A 20 -0.54 6.68 -14.66
N ASP A 21 -0.60 7.06 -15.93
CA ASP A 21 0.21 6.46 -17.00
C ASP A 21 1.69 6.86 -16.92
N THR A 22 1.98 8.02 -16.34
CA THR A 22 3.33 8.55 -16.17
C THR A 22 3.47 9.17 -14.78
N ILE A 23 4.71 9.41 -14.34
CA ILE A 23 4.95 10.10 -13.07
C ILE A 23 4.71 11.60 -13.30
N PRO A 24 3.64 12.18 -12.72
CA PRO A 24 3.36 13.60 -12.86
C PRO A 24 4.26 14.43 -11.94
N LYS A 25 4.15 15.73 -12.05
CA LYS A 25 4.67 16.62 -11.01
C LYS A 25 3.90 16.34 -9.71
N TYR A 26 4.63 16.07 -8.63
CA TYR A 26 4.04 15.85 -7.30
C TYR A 26 3.87 17.16 -6.54
N ASP A 27 2.88 17.18 -5.64
CA ASP A 27 2.56 18.35 -4.81
C ASP A 27 3.43 18.45 -3.56
N VAL A 28 3.84 17.28 -3.03
CA VAL A 28 4.59 17.17 -1.77
C VAL A 28 5.76 16.22 -1.95
N SER A 29 6.95 16.64 -1.51
CA SER A 29 8.16 15.81 -1.49
C SER A 29 8.61 15.56 -0.05
N ILE A 30 8.91 14.31 0.29
CA ILE A 30 9.29 13.90 1.65
C ILE A 30 10.51 12.97 1.58
N ASP A 31 11.62 13.42 2.18
CA ASP A 31 12.77 12.57 2.44
C ASP A 31 12.61 11.88 3.80
N VAL A 32 12.75 10.55 3.81
CA VAL A 32 12.60 9.76 5.03
C VAL A 32 13.92 9.50 5.76
N TYR A 33 15.08 9.78 5.14
CA TYR A 33 16.39 9.42 5.69
C TYR A 33 16.65 10.01 7.09
N ASN A 34 16.27 11.27 7.30
CA ASN A 34 16.44 11.94 8.59
C ASN A 34 15.11 12.14 9.34
N ARG A 35 14.06 11.43 8.93
CA ARG A 35 12.74 11.62 9.49
C ARG A 35 12.50 10.70 10.69
N THR A 36 12.13 11.27 11.82
CA THR A 36 11.90 10.55 13.09
C THR A 36 10.42 10.32 13.41
N SER A 37 9.50 10.75 12.54
CA SER A 37 8.06 10.65 12.78
C SER A 37 7.33 10.01 11.60
N ASP A 38 6.19 9.38 11.86
CA ASP A 38 5.29 8.85 10.84
C ASP A 38 4.90 9.90 9.79
N ILE A 39 4.60 9.44 8.58
CA ILE A 39 3.95 10.27 7.55
C ILE A 39 2.45 10.03 7.63
N SER A 40 1.68 11.11 7.80
CA SER A 40 0.21 11.06 7.82
C SER A 40 -0.35 11.80 6.62
N ILE A 41 -0.96 11.06 5.68
CA ILE A 41 -1.60 11.56 4.47
C ILE A 41 -3.10 11.61 4.71
N LYS A 42 -3.72 12.80 4.53
CA LYS A 42 -5.13 13.05 4.84
C LYS A 42 -5.91 13.67 3.68
N ASP A 43 -5.28 13.84 2.54
CA ASP A 43 -5.85 14.45 1.35
C ASP A 43 -5.49 13.64 0.09
N SER A 44 -5.97 14.08 -1.07
CA SER A 44 -5.81 13.38 -2.35
C SER A 44 -4.70 13.95 -3.23
N ARG A 45 -3.73 14.66 -2.63
CA ARG A 45 -2.58 15.19 -3.36
C ARG A 45 -1.63 14.10 -3.80
N SER A 46 -0.67 14.48 -4.66
CA SER A 46 0.43 13.64 -5.10
C SER A 46 1.64 13.81 -4.17
N TYR A 47 2.16 12.71 -3.68
CA TYR A 47 3.29 12.65 -2.76
C TYR A 47 4.46 11.91 -3.38
N TYR A 48 5.65 12.49 -3.32
CA TYR A 48 6.91 11.82 -3.66
C TYR A 48 7.67 11.54 -2.36
N ILE A 49 7.77 10.27 -2.00
CA ILE A 49 8.45 9.79 -0.79
C ILE A 49 9.70 9.05 -1.21
N TYR A 50 10.84 9.53 -0.78
CA TYR A 50 12.14 8.99 -1.17
C TYR A 50 13.10 8.92 0.00
N SER A 51 14.22 8.24 -0.19
CA SER A 51 15.30 8.19 0.78
C SER A 51 16.60 8.72 0.16
N SER A 52 17.15 9.77 0.75
CA SER A 52 18.47 10.30 0.41
C SER A 52 19.62 9.52 1.06
N VAL A 53 19.33 8.34 1.64
CA VAL A 53 20.37 7.48 2.22
C VAL A 53 21.47 7.21 1.21
N PRO A 54 22.77 7.37 1.59
CA PRO A 54 23.89 7.06 0.71
C PRO A 54 23.83 5.61 0.20
N ASP A 55 24.15 5.37 -1.09
CA ASP A 55 24.02 4.04 -1.71
C ASP A 55 24.75 2.95 -0.94
N LYS A 56 25.91 3.24 -0.34
CA LYS A 56 26.69 2.30 0.49
C LYS A 56 25.98 1.84 1.78
N LEU A 57 24.95 2.57 2.23
CA LEU A 57 24.16 2.25 3.43
C LEU A 57 22.76 1.74 3.09
N ARG A 58 22.37 1.77 1.82
CA ARG A 58 21.00 1.49 1.38
C ARG A 58 20.50 0.10 1.79
N ASP A 59 21.35 -0.92 1.72
CA ASP A 59 20.97 -2.30 2.03
C ASP A 59 20.89 -2.59 3.52
N THR A 60 21.46 -1.71 4.35
CA THR A 60 21.50 -1.88 5.81
C THR A 60 20.67 -0.86 6.57
N TRP A 61 20.22 0.20 5.88
CA TRP A 61 19.40 1.24 6.48
C TRP A 61 17.90 1.00 6.17
N ALA A 62 17.08 1.07 7.19
CA ALA A 62 15.65 1.07 7.08
C ALA A 62 15.03 2.13 8.01
N TRP A 63 13.92 2.69 7.56
CA TRP A 63 13.12 3.63 8.35
C TRP A 63 12.14 2.84 9.21
N ASP A 64 12.07 3.13 10.51
CA ASP A 64 11.26 2.43 11.50
C ASP A 64 9.90 3.10 11.78
N LYS A 65 9.44 3.96 10.89
CA LYS A 65 8.16 4.65 10.98
C LYS A 65 7.26 4.27 9.81
N LYS A 66 5.99 4.58 9.92
CA LYS A 66 4.99 4.19 8.92
C LYS A 66 4.47 5.35 8.07
N ILE A 67 3.92 4.97 6.92
CA ILE A 67 3.08 5.83 6.10
C ILE A 67 1.62 5.49 6.42
N PHE A 68 0.88 6.47 6.92
CA PHE A 68 -0.51 6.31 7.31
C PHE A 68 -1.43 7.13 6.44
N ILE A 69 -2.26 6.47 5.62
CA ILE A 69 -3.21 7.09 4.70
C ILE A 69 -4.61 6.98 5.31
N LYS A 70 -5.26 8.11 5.55
CA LYS A 70 -6.54 8.15 6.23
C LYS A 70 -7.50 9.19 5.67
N GLY A 71 -8.78 8.86 5.71
CA GLY A 71 -9.88 9.74 5.29
C GLY A 71 -10.94 8.96 4.54
N ASP A 72 -12.19 9.39 4.62
CA ASP A 72 -13.33 8.66 4.06
C ASP A 72 -13.46 8.82 2.54
N LYS A 73 -12.81 9.82 1.96
CA LYS A 73 -12.86 10.13 0.51
C LYS A 73 -11.49 10.50 -0.04
N THR A 74 -10.41 10.13 0.65
CA THR A 74 -9.06 10.40 0.18
C THR A 74 -8.61 9.34 -0.81
N ALA A 75 -7.92 9.75 -1.87
CA ALA A 75 -7.32 8.88 -2.86
C ALA A 75 -5.97 9.47 -3.33
N PRO A 76 -4.96 9.57 -2.45
CA PRO A 76 -3.67 10.13 -2.81
C PRO A 76 -2.93 9.26 -3.82
N HIS A 77 -2.09 9.91 -4.63
CA HIS A 77 -1.08 9.27 -5.45
C HIS A 77 0.26 9.34 -4.72
N VAL A 78 0.77 8.19 -4.29
CA VAL A 78 1.98 8.09 -3.46
C VAL A 78 3.08 7.41 -4.27
N PHE A 79 4.07 8.18 -4.70
CA PHE A 79 5.24 7.69 -5.41
C PHE A 79 6.36 7.41 -4.42
N ILE A 80 6.85 6.17 -4.39
CA ILE A 80 7.87 5.69 -3.47
C ILE A 80 9.13 5.34 -4.26
N ASP A 81 10.25 5.95 -3.90
CA ASP A 81 11.55 5.78 -4.57
C ASP A 81 12.64 5.35 -3.60
N GLY A 82 12.99 4.08 -3.64
CA GLY A 82 14.11 3.53 -2.88
C GLY A 82 13.94 3.64 -1.36
N VAL A 83 12.72 3.47 -0.85
CA VAL A 83 12.42 3.54 0.58
C VAL A 83 12.38 2.15 1.17
N ASN A 84 13.22 1.92 2.19
CA ASN A 84 13.17 0.72 3.02
C ASN A 84 12.49 1.06 4.35
N ILE A 85 11.42 0.34 4.68
CA ILE A 85 10.70 0.46 5.95
C ILE A 85 10.77 -0.90 6.65
N GLU A 86 11.31 -0.92 7.86
CA GLU A 86 11.31 -2.08 8.72
C GLU A 86 10.69 -1.72 10.07
N MET A 87 9.45 -2.15 10.26
CA MET A 87 8.72 -1.90 11.49
C MET A 87 9.26 -2.82 12.59
N SER A 88 9.74 -2.24 13.68
CA SER A 88 10.17 -3.05 14.80
C SER A 88 8.99 -3.84 15.41
N PRO A 89 9.22 -5.01 16.02
CA PRO A 89 8.16 -5.77 16.71
C PRO A 89 7.41 -4.92 17.75
N SER A 90 8.08 -3.98 18.37
CA SER A 90 7.50 -3.07 19.38
C SER A 90 6.63 -1.97 18.77
N SER A 91 6.81 -1.58 17.50
CA SER A 91 6.07 -0.51 16.84
C SER A 91 4.61 -0.90 16.55
N LYS A 92 4.31 -2.21 16.50
CA LYS A 92 2.97 -2.80 16.30
C LYS A 92 2.20 -2.28 15.08
N GLY A 93 2.88 -1.77 14.07
CA GLY A 93 2.27 -1.18 12.88
C GLY A 93 2.63 -1.88 11.56
N PRO A 94 1.82 -1.68 10.52
CA PRO A 94 2.23 -1.95 9.15
C PRO A 94 3.22 -0.87 8.66
N ALA A 95 4.01 -1.17 7.62
CA ALA A 95 4.85 -0.14 6.99
C ALA A 95 4.00 0.91 6.26
N ILE A 96 2.94 0.48 5.58
CA ILE A 96 1.93 1.35 4.99
C ILE A 96 0.55 0.90 5.46
N GLU A 97 -0.25 1.84 5.98
CA GLU A 97 -1.58 1.58 6.52
C GLU A 97 -2.64 2.41 5.82
N LEU A 98 -3.63 1.76 5.22
CA LEU A 98 -4.85 2.41 4.76
C LEU A 98 -5.93 2.28 5.83
N ASN A 99 -6.43 3.42 6.30
CA ASN A 99 -7.46 3.46 7.33
C ASN A 99 -8.86 3.45 6.71
N LYS A 100 -9.72 2.58 7.22
CA LYS A 100 -11.16 2.52 6.93
C LYS A 100 -11.49 2.59 5.43
N LYS A 101 -11.99 3.76 4.99
CA LYS A 101 -12.54 3.98 3.65
C LYS A 101 -11.53 4.64 2.69
N ALA A 102 -10.31 4.87 3.13
CA ALA A 102 -9.29 5.46 2.28
C ALA A 102 -9.00 4.59 1.06
N SER A 103 -8.91 5.23 -0.09
CA SER A 103 -8.27 4.67 -1.28
C SER A 103 -6.83 5.17 -1.36
N ALA A 104 -5.98 4.49 -2.11
CA ALA A 104 -4.64 4.98 -2.42
C ALA A 104 -4.11 4.35 -3.71
N TYR A 105 -3.33 5.13 -4.43
CA TYR A 105 -2.51 4.68 -5.55
C TYR A 105 -1.05 4.74 -5.09
N ILE A 106 -0.42 3.58 -4.91
CA ILE A 106 0.98 3.47 -4.48
C ILE A 106 1.82 3.01 -5.66
N TYR A 107 2.76 3.85 -6.04
CA TYR A 107 3.65 3.65 -7.16
C TYR A 107 5.07 3.48 -6.66
N PHE A 108 5.67 2.31 -6.89
CA PHE A 108 7.08 2.09 -6.66
C PHE A 108 7.85 2.43 -7.93
N ILE A 109 8.75 3.42 -7.80
CA ILE A 109 9.48 4.01 -8.93
C ILE A 109 10.98 4.11 -8.60
N GLY A 110 11.80 4.22 -9.63
CA GLY A 110 13.24 4.43 -9.46
C GLY A 110 13.94 3.24 -8.80
N LYS A 111 14.44 3.42 -7.60
CA LYS A 111 15.19 2.38 -6.88
C LYS A 111 14.24 1.37 -6.20
N ASN A 112 14.76 0.16 -6.00
CA ASN A 112 14.01 -0.89 -5.30
C ASN A 112 13.66 -0.46 -3.87
N SER A 113 12.52 -0.96 -3.38
CA SER A 113 12.01 -0.68 -2.04
C SER A 113 11.72 -1.98 -1.29
N SER A 114 11.90 -1.96 0.03
CA SER A 114 11.58 -3.08 0.91
C SER A 114 10.71 -2.60 2.06
N LEU A 115 9.58 -3.26 2.26
CA LEU A 115 8.61 -2.93 3.29
C LEU A 115 8.40 -4.16 4.17
N GLN A 116 8.56 -4.00 5.49
CA GLN A 116 8.28 -5.06 6.46
C GLN A 116 7.31 -4.55 7.53
N GLY A 117 6.22 -5.29 7.74
CA GLY A 117 5.29 -5.06 8.85
C GLY A 117 5.84 -5.60 10.18
N ALA A 118 5.40 -5.04 11.29
CA ALA A 118 5.63 -5.60 12.61
C ALA A 118 4.89 -6.94 12.78
N ASP A 119 5.17 -7.68 13.85
CA ASP A 119 4.46 -8.93 14.15
C ASP A 119 2.94 -8.73 14.17
N GLY A 120 2.24 -9.61 13.51
CA GLY A 120 0.79 -9.54 13.32
C GLY A 120 0.33 -8.45 12.34
N ARG A 121 1.23 -7.79 11.60
CA ARG A 121 0.89 -6.68 10.68
C ARG A 121 1.39 -6.94 9.26
N ALA A 122 0.54 -6.61 8.29
CA ALA A 122 0.94 -6.64 6.89
C ALA A 122 2.01 -5.56 6.60
N ALA A 123 2.84 -5.76 5.58
CA ALA A 123 3.72 -4.67 5.13
C ALA A 123 2.89 -3.51 4.54
N ILE A 124 1.93 -3.81 3.66
CA ILE A 124 0.91 -2.86 3.19
C ILE A 124 -0.44 -3.37 3.66
N GLN A 125 -1.06 -2.67 4.61
CA GLN A 125 -2.33 -3.09 5.20
C GLN A 125 -3.53 -2.48 4.48
N LYS A 126 -4.41 -3.34 3.95
CA LYS A 126 -5.70 -3.00 3.35
C LYS A 126 -6.73 -4.05 3.78
N ASN A 127 -7.40 -3.79 4.87
CA ASN A 127 -8.26 -4.75 5.58
C ASN A 127 -9.75 -4.39 5.61
N ARG A 128 -10.17 -3.34 4.90
CA ARG A 128 -11.56 -2.90 4.86
C ARG A 128 -12.14 -3.07 3.45
N SER A 129 -13.45 -3.30 3.39
CA SER A 129 -14.20 -3.43 2.14
C SER A 129 -14.36 -2.12 1.39
N GLU A 130 -14.40 -1.00 2.12
CA GLU A 130 -14.47 0.32 1.51
C GLU A 130 -13.08 0.79 1.06
N GLY A 131 -13.09 1.68 0.08
CA GLY A 131 -11.88 2.18 -0.56
C GLY A 131 -11.15 1.12 -1.38
N GLN A 132 -10.19 1.53 -2.15
CA GLN A 132 -9.41 0.69 -3.05
C GLN A 132 -7.92 0.95 -2.87
N LEU A 133 -7.11 -0.10 -2.96
CA LEU A 133 -5.67 -0.01 -3.01
C LEU A 133 -5.17 -0.39 -4.39
N TYR A 134 -4.43 0.51 -5.03
CA TYR A 134 -3.68 0.23 -6.24
C TYR A 134 -2.20 0.17 -5.92
N VAL A 135 -1.53 -0.91 -6.29
CA VAL A 135 -0.09 -1.10 -6.12
C VAL A 135 0.54 -1.33 -7.48
N LEU A 136 1.46 -0.45 -7.86
CA LEU A 136 2.12 -0.48 -9.14
C LEU A 136 3.63 -0.41 -8.95
N ALA A 137 4.37 -1.17 -9.73
CA ALA A 137 5.83 -1.07 -9.81
C ALA A 137 6.24 -0.71 -11.23
N ARG A 138 7.08 0.33 -11.39
CA ARG A 138 7.59 0.71 -12.69
C ARG A 138 8.51 -0.38 -13.24
N THR A 139 8.48 -0.60 -14.53
CA THR A 139 9.39 -1.53 -15.22
C THR A 139 10.84 -1.29 -14.80
N GLY A 140 11.54 -2.34 -14.42
CA GLY A 140 12.88 -2.28 -13.84
C GLY A 140 12.93 -2.02 -12.33
N THR A 141 11.78 -1.79 -11.66
CA THR A 141 11.69 -1.60 -10.21
C THR A 141 11.16 -2.88 -9.55
N THR A 142 11.72 -3.22 -8.40
CA THR A 142 11.23 -4.29 -7.53
C THR A 142 10.83 -3.72 -6.17
N VAL A 143 9.63 -4.10 -5.70
CA VAL A 143 9.25 -3.89 -4.30
C VAL A 143 9.06 -5.23 -3.60
N THR A 144 9.67 -5.37 -2.42
CA THR A 144 9.48 -6.51 -1.53
C THR A 144 8.60 -6.10 -0.36
N CYS A 145 7.48 -6.80 -0.16
CA CYS A 145 6.53 -6.57 0.92
C CYS A 145 6.46 -7.81 1.81
N LYS A 146 7.03 -7.74 3.01
CA LYS A 146 7.07 -8.86 3.97
C LYS A 146 6.13 -8.58 5.14
N GLY A 147 5.13 -9.41 5.33
CA GLY A 147 4.29 -9.40 6.52
C GLY A 147 5.08 -9.85 7.75
N GLY A 148 4.72 -9.31 8.91
CA GLY A 148 5.14 -9.89 10.19
C GLY A 148 4.44 -11.22 10.45
N ASP A 149 4.75 -11.85 11.59
CA ASP A 149 4.13 -13.12 11.97
C ASP A 149 2.61 -13.09 11.81
N LYS A 150 2.03 -14.13 11.22
CA LYS A 150 0.57 -14.31 10.98
C LYS A 150 -0.10 -13.28 10.08
N ALA A 151 0.64 -12.40 9.42
CA ALA A 151 0.09 -11.36 8.57
C ALA A 151 0.44 -11.55 7.10
N ALA A 152 -0.38 -10.98 6.21
CA ALA A 152 -0.09 -10.98 4.79
C ALA A 152 1.11 -10.07 4.45
N GLY A 153 1.79 -10.33 3.34
CA GLY A 153 2.71 -9.37 2.76
C GLY A 153 1.98 -8.09 2.36
N ILE A 154 0.90 -8.23 1.59
CA ILE A 154 0.00 -7.13 1.21
C ILE A 154 -1.44 -7.57 1.50
N GLY A 155 -2.16 -6.81 2.35
CA GLY A 155 -3.57 -7.08 2.64
C GLY A 155 -3.92 -7.09 4.12
N GLY A 156 -4.34 -8.24 4.64
CA GLY A 156 -4.81 -8.40 6.02
C GLY A 156 -3.67 -8.57 7.02
N SER A 157 -3.88 -8.04 8.22
CA SER A 157 -3.08 -8.31 9.40
C SER A 157 -3.60 -9.55 10.13
N TYR A 158 -2.94 -9.99 11.21
CA TYR A 158 -3.43 -11.10 12.01
C TYR A 158 -4.80 -10.76 12.63
N ALA A 159 -5.76 -11.64 12.41
CA ALA A 159 -7.07 -11.57 13.07
C ALA A 159 -6.97 -12.14 14.47
N THR A 160 -6.84 -11.30 15.49
CA THR A 160 -6.93 -11.74 16.89
C THR A 160 -8.35 -12.22 17.17
N ARG A 161 -8.45 -13.46 17.64
CA ARG A 161 -9.70 -14.09 18.03
C ARG A 161 -10.22 -13.45 19.34
N ASN A 162 -11.05 -12.42 19.26
CA ASN A 162 -11.84 -12.03 20.42
C ASN A 162 -13.04 -12.97 20.52
N ILE A 163 -12.91 -14.04 21.30
CA ILE A 163 -14.02 -14.93 21.68
C ILE A 163 -14.77 -14.27 22.83
N SER A 164 -15.56 -13.23 22.57
CA SER A 164 -16.65 -12.85 23.46
C SER A 164 -17.93 -13.41 22.88
N ASN A 165 -18.58 -14.33 23.60
CA ASN A 165 -19.87 -14.92 23.29
C ASN A 165 -19.93 -15.99 22.17
N GLY A 166 -18.87 -16.73 21.88
CA GLY A 166 -18.92 -17.87 20.94
C GLY A 166 -19.09 -17.50 19.47
N TYR A 167 -19.22 -16.25 19.13
CA TYR A 167 -19.27 -15.75 17.78
C TYR A 167 -17.89 -15.20 17.37
N TYR A 168 -17.44 -15.59 16.19
CA TYR A 168 -16.37 -14.89 15.48
C TYR A 168 -16.88 -13.47 15.19
N ASN A 169 -16.62 -12.53 16.04
CA ASN A 169 -16.52 -11.15 15.59
C ASN A 169 -15.27 -11.13 14.71
N GLY A 170 -15.49 -11.51 13.44
CA GLY A 170 -14.44 -11.55 12.44
C GLY A 170 -13.78 -10.20 12.42
N ASP A 171 -12.63 -10.12 13.11
CA ASP A 171 -11.88 -8.89 13.15
C ASP A 171 -11.51 -8.62 11.69
N MET A 172 -12.11 -7.60 11.10
CA MET A 172 -11.89 -7.23 9.70
C MET A 172 -10.41 -6.98 9.37
N TYR A 173 -9.55 -6.96 10.39
CA TYR A 173 -8.10 -6.83 10.25
C TYR A 173 -7.46 -8.02 9.52
N GLY A 174 -8.03 -9.21 9.60
CA GLY A 174 -7.51 -10.40 8.92
C GLY A 174 -7.74 -10.43 7.42
N HIS A 175 -8.74 -9.74 6.90
CA HIS A 175 -9.06 -9.78 5.48
C HIS A 175 -8.19 -8.83 4.67
N GLY A 176 -7.87 -9.24 3.42
CA GLY A 176 -7.27 -8.37 2.40
C GLY A 176 -8.27 -8.14 1.28
N VAL A 177 -8.75 -6.90 1.09
CA VAL A 177 -9.92 -6.62 0.26
C VAL A 177 -9.72 -5.44 -0.67
N ASN A 178 -10.29 -5.51 -1.89
CA ASN A 178 -10.29 -4.44 -2.90
C ASN A 178 -8.88 -3.96 -3.26
N MET A 179 -8.05 -4.86 -3.75
CA MET A 179 -6.67 -4.57 -4.12
C MET A 179 -6.43 -4.81 -5.61
N HIS A 180 -5.73 -3.89 -6.24
CA HIS A 180 -5.43 -3.87 -7.67
C HIS A 180 -3.92 -3.79 -7.87
N PHE A 181 -3.36 -4.62 -8.74
CA PHE A 181 -1.92 -4.74 -8.97
C PHE A 181 -1.60 -4.50 -10.45
N GLY A 182 -0.70 -3.54 -10.72
CA GLY A 182 -0.35 -3.12 -12.07
C GLY A 182 -1.39 -2.21 -12.72
N SER A 183 -1.29 -2.02 -14.04
CA SER A 183 -2.15 -1.13 -14.84
C SER A 183 -2.68 -1.83 -16.09
N ARG A 184 -3.93 -1.59 -16.44
CA ARG A 184 -4.51 -2.03 -17.71
C ARG A 184 -4.15 -1.10 -18.85
N SER A 185 -4.08 0.20 -18.58
CA SER A 185 -3.90 1.22 -19.59
C SER A 185 -2.44 1.34 -20.07
N ASN A 186 -1.49 1.05 -19.17
CA ASN A 186 -0.06 1.12 -19.48
C ASN A 186 0.72 -0.04 -18.85
N PRO A 187 0.50 -1.28 -19.32
CA PRO A 187 1.09 -2.47 -18.73
C PRO A 187 2.62 -2.52 -18.85
N ASP A 188 3.17 -1.99 -19.95
CA ASP A 188 4.61 -2.00 -20.20
C ASP A 188 5.35 -1.04 -19.27
N TYR A 189 4.78 0.12 -19.00
CA TYR A 189 5.35 1.09 -18.08
C TYR A 189 5.27 0.61 -16.61
N TRP A 190 4.19 -0.07 -16.23
CA TRP A 190 3.95 -0.63 -14.90
C TRP A 190 4.20 -2.15 -14.86
N GLY A 191 5.26 -2.59 -15.55
CA GLY A 191 5.67 -4.00 -15.70
C GLY A 191 6.69 -4.48 -14.65
N GLY A 192 6.93 -3.72 -13.59
CA GLY A 192 7.89 -4.07 -12.54
C GLY A 192 7.48 -5.25 -11.67
N THR A 193 8.28 -5.56 -10.67
CA THR A 193 8.09 -6.73 -9.79
C THR A 193 7.53 -6.32 -8.44
N ILE A 194 6.44 -6.99 -8.02
CA ILE A 194 5.88 -6.92 -6.67
C ILE A 194 6.05 -8.29 -6.02
N ALA A 195 6.99 -8.40 -5.08
CA ALA A 195 7.25 -9.60 -4.30
C ALA A 195 6.58 -9.46 -2.92
N ALA A 196 5.53 -10.21 -2.67
CA ALA A 196 4.77 -10.20 -1.43
C ALA A 196 4.95 -11.52 -0.69
N ILE A 197 5.43 -11.45 0.56
CA ILE A 197 5.76 -12.60 1.40
C ILE A 197 4.94 -12.51 2.68
N GLY A 198 4.08 -13.49 2.92
CA GLY A 198 3.34 -13.61 4.17
C GLY A 198 4.23 -14.06 5.32
N GLY A 199 3.91 -13.64 6.54
CA GLY A 199 4.40 -14.25 7.76
C GLY A 199 3.76 -15.63 7.99
N GLU A 200 4.12 -16.33 9.06
CA GLU A 200 3.59 -17.66 9.38
C GLU A 200 2.06 -17.69 9.32
N GLY A 201 1.52 -18.53 8.43
CA GLY A 201 0.05 -18.66 8.22
C GLY A 201 -0.60 -17.48 7.50
N GLY A 202 0.13 -16.45 7.10
CA GLY A 202 -0.35 -15.32 6.31
C GLY A 202 -0.16 -15.55 4.80
N ALA A 203 -1.02 -14.96 3.98
CA ALA A 203 -0.88 -14.98 2.52
C ALA A 203 0.23 -14.01 2.06
N GLY A 204 0.84 -14.26 0.89
CA GLY A 204 1.66 -13.23 0.24
C GLY A 204 0.81 -12.00 -0.08
N ILE A 205 -0.27 -12.20 -0.83
CA ILE A 205 -1.30 -11.18 -1.10
C ILE A 205 -2.65 -11.77 -0.67
N GLY A 206 -3.39 -11.04 0.18
CA GLY A 206 -4.69 -11.52 0.67
C GLY A 206 -4.87 -11.35 2.16
N GLY A 207 -5.37 -12.39 2.83
CA GLY A 207 -5.61 -12.36 4.28
C GLY A 207 -4.37 -12.69 5.11
N GLY A 208 -4.32 -12.17 6.33
CA GLY A 208 -3.50 -12.74 7.41
C GLY A 208 -4.11 -14.03 7.92
N GLN A 209 -3.48 -14.65 8.92
CA GLN A 209 -4.00 -15.88 9.53
C GLN A 209 -5.43 -15.67 10.04
N GLY A 210 -6.33 -16.55 9.62
CA GLY A 210 -7.77 -16.45 9.92
C GLY A 210 -8.56 -15.47 9.06
N GLY A 211 -7.94 -14.81 8.09
CA GLY A 211 -8.60 -13.90 7.15
C GLY A 211 -8.63 -14.42 5.72
N ALA A 212 -9.46 -13.83 4.88
CA ALA A 212 -9.60 -14.13 3.47
C ALA A 212 -9.04 -13.02 2.58
N GLY A 213 -8.67 -13.38 1.35
CA GLY A 213 -8.40 -12.44 0.27
C GLY A 213 -9.63 -12.31 -0.60
N GLU A 214 -10.11 -11.07 -0.84
CA GLU A 214 -11.31 -10.80 -1.62
C GLU A 214 -11.09 -9.65 -2.58
N LYS A 215 -11.69 -9.76 -3.81
CA LYS A 215 -11.63 -8.70 -4.82
C LYS A 215 -10.17 -8.28 -5.11
N LEU A 216 -9.36 -9.26 -5.47
CA LEU A 216 -7.96 -9.10 -5.86
C LEU A 216 -7.89 -9.08 -7.38
N TYR A 217 -7.30 -8.04 -7.96
CA TYR A 217 -7.23 -7.84 -9.40
C TYR A 217 -5.77 -7.66 -9.83
N PHE A 218 -5.34 -8.43 -10.83
CA PHE A 218 -3.97 -8.42 -11.35
C PHE A 218 -4.01 -8.02 -12.83
N TYR A 219 -3.28 -6.98 -13.20
CA TYR A 219 -3.33 -6.41 -14.55
C TYR A 219 -2.00 -6.50 -15.30
N SER A 220 -0.89 -6.14 -14.65
CA SER A 220 0.43 -6.14 -15.27
C SER A 220 1.53 -6.32 -14.24
N GLY A 221 2.77 -6.51 -14.73
CA GLY A 221 3.95 -6.71 -13.91
C GLY A 221 4.14 -8.16 -13.48
N THR A 222 5.26 -8.41 -12.82
CA THR A 222 5.57 -9.70 -12.21
C THR A 222 5.10 -9.72 -10.76
N ILE A 223 4.10 -10.56 -10.47
CA ILE A 223 3.56 -10.69 -9.12
C ILE A 223 4.04 -12.00 -8.51
N GLN A 224 4.81 -11.92 -7.44
CA GLN A 224 5.31 -13.06 -6.66
C GLN A 224 4.64 -13.04 -5.29
N ALA A 225 3.63 -13.87 -5.09
CA ALA A 225 2.87 -13.95 -3.84
C ALA A 225 3.16 -15.27 -3.13
N ASN A 226 3.99 -15.23 -2.09
CA ASN A 226 4.39 -16.39 -1.29
C ASN A 226 3.72 -16.35 0.08
N GLY A 227 2.90 -17.34 0.42
CA GLY A 227 2.36 -17.53 1.76
C GLY A 227 3.44 -17.95 2.75
N GLY A 228 3.30 -17.56 4.01
CA GLY A 228 4.15 -18.06 5.09
C GLY A 228 3.84 -19.51 5.43
N ARG A 229 4.86 -20.27 5.74
CA ARG A 229 4.68 -21.67 6.20
C ARG A 229 4.18 -21.67 7.64
N LEU A 230 3.28 -22.57 7.98
CA LEU A 230 2.98 -22.89 9.37
C LEU A 230 4.19 -23.62 9.97
N ALA A 231 4.58 -23.24 11.18
CA ALA A 231 5.53 -24.04 11.94
C ALA A 231 4.91 -25.42 12.20
N SER A 232 5.67 -26.46 11.91
CA SER A 232 5.30 -27.86 12.14
C SER A 232 5.47 -28.21 13.62
#